data_fcc65b6a32541d309c6db059fc3a79cd
#
_entry.id   fcc65b6a32541d309c6db059fc3a79cd
#
_cell.length_a   1.000
_cell.length_b   1.000
_cell.length_c   1.000
_cell.angle_alpha   90.00
_cell.angle_beta   90.00
_cell.angle_gamma   90.00
#
_symmetry.space_group_name_H-M   'P 1'
#
loop_
_entity.id
_entity.type
_entity.pdbx_description
1 polymer ?
#
loop_
_entity_poly.entity_id
_entity_poly.type
_entity_poly.pdbx_seq_one_letter_code
_entity_poly.pdbx_strand_id
1 'polypeptide(L)'
;YTLLATLTTPHGEESVACRVGFRRVEVRDCQLLVNGKRVFFKGVNRHEHDDIAGRALTRATMEADIRLMKQFNINAVRTSHYPPDSYWLELCDRYGLYVIDEANIEAHAFYFDLCSDPRYTAAFVERVQAMVERDKNHPSILLWSLGNESGYGANHDAAAGWVRGYDPTRPLHYEGAISRWMGASWEGGHRATDIICPMYPEIAEIVQWAETTTDWRPMILCEYSHAMGNSNGSLADYWAAFRRYPGLQ
;
A
#
# COMPACT_ATOMS: atom_id res chain seq x y z
N TYR A 1 11.61 -12.46 14.26
CA TYR A 1 11.60 -13.64 15.16
C TYR A 1 11.02 -14.83 14.43
N THR A 2 11.26 -16.04 14.98
CA THR A 2 10.59 -17.27 14.53
C THR A 2 9.67 -17.73 15.66
N LEU A 3 8.40 -17.90 15.35
CA LEU A 3 7.42 -18.55 16.20
C LEU A 3 7.38 -20.03 15.79
N LEU A 4 7.58 -20.91 16.75
CA LEU A 4 7.41 -22.35 16.58
C LEU A 4 6.17 -22.77 17.37
N ALA A 5 5.18 -23.28 16.68
CA ALA A 5 4.00 -23.90 17.30
C ALA A 5 4.11 -25.43 17.18
N THR A 6 4.11 -26.12 18.34
CA THR A 6 4.20 -27.59 18.38
C THR A 6 2.92 -28.18 18.95
N LEU A 7 2.30 -29.09 18.22
CA LEU A 7 1.18 -29.89 18.67
C LEU A 7 1.72 -31.26 19.10
N THR A 8 1.58 -31.55 20.39
CA THR A 8 1.95 -32.86 20.95
C THR A 8 0.68 -33.69 21.16
N THR A 9 0.65 -34.88 20.60
CA THR A 9 -0.46 -35.83 20.74
C THR A 9 0.07 -37.18 21.19
N PRO A 10 -0.80 -38.13 21.66
CA PRO A 10 -0.38 -39.51 21.94
C PRO A 10 0.22 -40.26 20.73
N HIS A 11 0.04 -39.73 19.52
CA HIS A 11 0.49 -40.36 18.27
C HIS A 11 1.75 -39.71 17.68
N GLY A 12 2.29 -38.65 18.31
CA GLY A 12 3.47 -37.96 17.86
C GLY A 12 3.38 -36.42 18.01
N GLU A 13 4.40 -35.77 17.50
CA GLU A 13 4.51 -34.30 17.50
C GLU A 13 4.52 -33.77 16.07
N GLU A 14 3.83 -32.65 15.88
CA GLU A 14 3.86 -31.86 14.64
C GLU A 14 4.24 -30.43 14.98
N SER A 15 5.16 -29.84 14.22
CA SER A 15 5.60 -28.46 14.44
C SER A 15 5.46 -27.63 13.19
N VAL A 16 4.91 -26.42 13.35
CA VAL A 16 4.82 -25.40 12.31
C VAL A 16 5.62 -24.18 12.75
N ALA A 17 6.50 -23.72 11.88
CA ALA A 17 7.29 -22.51 12.11
C ALA A 17 6.78 -21.36 11.21
N CYS A 18 6.59 -20.17 11.78
CA CYS A 18 6.33 -18.97 11.03
C CYS A 18 7.22 -17.81 11.49
N ARG A 19 7.50 -16.88 10.59
CA ARG A 19 8.21 -15.65 10.93
C ARG A 19 7.23 -14.61 11.43
N VAL A 20 7.60 -13.91 12.49
CA VAL A 20 6.82 -12.82 13.07
C VAL A 20 7.71 -11.63 13.33
N GLY A 21 7.15 -10.43 13.23
CA GLY A 21 7.82 -9.19 13.56
C GLY A 21 6.91 -8.26 14.36
N PHE A 22 7.52 -7.43 15.18
CA PHE A 22 6.82 -6.45 16.00
C PHE A 22 7.15 -5.05 15.52
N ARG A 23 6.15 -4.26 15.22
CA ARG A 23 6.25 -2.84 14.91
C ARG A 23 4.95 -2.15 15.30
N ARG A 24 5.03 -0.86 15.45
CA ARG A 24 3.88 0.03 15.65
C ARG A 24 3.82 0.98 14.47
N VAL A 25 2.67 1.06 13.82
CA VAL A 25 2.38 2.01 12.75
C VAL A 25 1.36 3.00 13.28
N GLU A 26 1.60 4.28 13.10
CA GLU A 26 0.73 5.34 13.59
C GLU A 26 0.64 6.45 12.55
N VAL A 27 -0.55 7.00 12.40
CA VAL A 27 -0.76 8.28 11.72
C VAL A 27 -1.05 9.32 12.78
N ARG A 28 -0.17 10.29 12.93
CA ARG A 28 -0.27 11.33 13.94
C ARG A 28 0.49 12.58 13.50
N ASP A 29 -0.07 13.74 13.81
CA ASP A 29 0.57 15.03 13.55
C ASP A 29 0.99 15.18 12.07
N CYS A 30 0.10 14.82 11.16
CA CYS A 30 0.32 14.83 9.71
C CYS A 30 1.53 13.96 9.27
N GLN A 31 1.81 12.87 9.99
CA GLN A 31 2.92 11.96 9.70
C GLN A 31 2.51 10.50 9.88
N LEU A 32 3.05 9.63 9.03
CA LEU A 32 3.09 8.20 9.27
C LEU A 32 4.38 7.87 10.02
N LEU A 33 4.21 7.25 11.17
CA LEU A 33 5.31 6.88 12.06
C LEU A 33 5.44 5.36 12.13
N VAL A 34 6.66 4.86 12.06
CA VAL A 34 6.99 3.47 12.36
C VAL A 34 7.86 3.45 13.62
N ASN A 35 7.37 2.77 14.66
CA ASN A 35 8.00 2.73 15.97
C ASN A 35 8.29 4.14 16.54
N GLY A 36 7.34 5.05 16.34
CA GLY A 36 7.41 6.44 16.79
C GLY A 36 8.35 7.35 15.99
N LYS A 37 8.90 6.89 14.87
CA LYS A 37 9.79 7.67 14.00
C LYS A 37 9.14 7.92 12.65
N ARG A 38 9.22 9.16 12.18
CA ARG A 38 8.84 9.52 10.81
C ARG A 38 9.65 8.71 9.80
N VAL A 39 8.99 8.22 8.78
CA VAL A 39 9.61 7.47 7.67
C VAL A 39 9.41 8.23 6.36
N PHE A 40 10.47 8.33 5.56
CA PHE A 40 10.35 8.73 4.16
C PHE A 40 10.18 7.47 3.30
N PHE A 41 9.09 7.44 2.52
CA PHE A 41 8.82 6.35 1.60
C PHE A 41 9.53 6.57 0.27
N LYS A 42 10.77 6.11 0.17
CA LYS A 42 11.50 6.02 -1.09
C LYS A 42 11.02 4.77 -1.82
N GLY A 43 9.79 4.86 -2.34
CA GLY A 43 9.04 3.73 -2.84
C GLY A 43 8.96 3.66 -4.35
N VAL A 44 8.60 2.48 -4.82
CA VAL A 44 8.22 2.21 -6.21
C VAL A 44 6.94 1.39 -6.25
N ASN A 45 6.19 1.52 -7.35
CA ASN A 45 5.13 0.59 -7.69
C ASN A 45 5.74 -0.61 -8.41
N ARG A 46 5.33 -1.83 -8.05
CA ARG A 46 5.84 -3.04 -8.65
C ARG A 46 4.70 -3.92 -9.16
N HIS A 47 4.76 -4.23 -10.44
CA HIS A 47 3.96 -5.29 -11.04
C HIS A 47 4.69 -6.63 -10.98
N GLU A 48 3.95 -7.71 -10.84
CA GLU A 48 4.46 -9.06 -11.05
C GLU A 48 4.51 -9.35 -12.55
N HIS A 49 5.61 -8.92 -13.16
CA HIS A 49 5.81 -9.05 -14.60
C HIS A 49 7.29 -9.29 -14.94
N ASP A 50 7.51 -10.20 -15.88
CA ASP A 50 8.79 -10.53 -16.48
C ASP A 50 8.70 -10.31 -17.99
N ASP A 51 9.74 -9.80 -18.62
CA ASP A 51 9.74 -9.44 -20.03
C ASP A 51 9.66 -10.64 -20.99
N ILE A 52 9.95 -11.85 -20.49
CA ILE A 52 9.89 -13.11 -21.26
C ILE A 52 8.70 -13.95 -20.80
N ALA A 53 8.59 -14.18 -19.49
CA ALA A 53 7.62 -15.12 -18.89
C ALA A 53 6.25 -14.45 -18.58
N GLY A 54 6.11 -13.14 -18.78
CA GLY A 54 4.91 -12.40 -18.47
C GLY A 54 4.64 -12.41 -16.96
N ARG A 55 3.47 -12.88 -16.55
CA ARG A 55 3.06 -12.89 -15.13
C ARG A 55 3.52 -14.15 -14.36
N ALA A 56 4.31 -15.03 -14.97
CA ALA A 56 4.84 -16.23 -14.32
C ALA A 56 6.25 -15.96 -13.77
N LEU A 57 6.32 -15.23 -12.65
CA LEU A 57 7.60 -14.89 -12.03
C LEU A 57 8.27 -16.11 -11.37
N THR A 58 9.59 -16.10 -11.40
CA THR A 58 10.41 -17.04 -10.63
C THR A 58 10.90 -16.38 -9.34
N ARG A 59 11.33 -17.20 -8.37
CA ARG A 59 11.99 -16.70 -7.17
C ARG A 59 13.24 -15.87 -7.50
N ALA A 60 14.00 -16.28 -8.51
CA ALA A 60 15.20 -15.56 -8.95
C ALA A 60 14.87 -14.16 -9.49
N THR A 61 13.78 -14.00 -10.24
CA THR A 61 13.32 -12.69 -10.72
C THR A 61 12.95 -11.79 -9.54
N MET A 62 12.16 -12.29 -8.58
CA MET A 62 11.79 -11.53 -7.39
C MET A 62 13.00 -11.13 -6.53
N GLU A 63 13.98 -12.03 -6.37
CA GLU A 63 15.24 -11.71 -5.68
C GLU A 63 16.08 -10.67 -6.42
N ALA A 64 16.07 -10.67 -7.75
CA ALA A 64 16.76 -9.66 -8.54
C ALA A 64 16.11 -8.27 -8.34
N ASP A 65 14.78 -8.19 -8.38
CA ASP A 65 14.02 -6.96 -8.14
C ASP A 65 14.37 -6.35 -6.77
N ILE A 66 14.32 -7.15 -5.71
CA ILE A 66 14.55 -6.62 -4.36
C ILE A 66 16.00 -6.20 -4.14
N ARG A 67 16.97 -6.90 -4.73
CA ARG A 67 18.37 -6.49 -4.70
C ARG A 67 18.58 -5.17 -5.42
N LEU A 68 17.95 -4.99 -6.59
CA LEU A 68 18.00 -3.76 -7.35
C LEU A 68 17.39 -2.60 -6.55
N MET A 69 16.23 -2.79 -5.93
CA MET A 69 15.61 -1.81 -5.04
C MET A 69 16.58 -1.38 -3.92
N LYS A 70 17.24 -2.33 -3.27
CA LYS A 70 18.21 -2.02 -2.20
C LYS A 70 19.46 -1.28 -2.73
N GLN A 71 19.95 -1.60 -3.93
CA GLN A 71 21.07 -0.88 -4.56
C GLN A 71 20.74 0.58 -4.83
N PHE A 72 19.50 0.89 -5.20
CA PHE A 72 19.01 2.25 -5.42
C PHE A 72 18.44 2.92 -4.17
N ASN A 73 18.68 2.35 -2.99
CA ASN A 73 18.22 2.90 -1.72
C ASN A 73 16.69 3.06 -1.62
N ILE A 74 15.95 2.24 -2.32
CA ILE A 74 14.50 2.11 -2.20
C ILE A 74 14.20 1.35 -0.91
N ASN A 75 13.21 1.84 -0.15
CA ASN A 75 12.82 1.26 1.13
C ASN A 75 11.35 0.88 1.22
N ALA A 76 10.57 1.13 0.17
CA ALA A 76 9.15 0.83 0.14
C ALA A 76 8.70 0.33 -1.24
N VAL A 77 7.62 -0.44 -1.25
CA VAL A 77 6.98 -0.93 -2.47
C VAL A 77 5.46 -0.95 -2.30
N ARG A 78 4.75 -0.49 -3.33
CA ARG A 78 3.31 -0.75 -3.47
C ARG A 78 3.13 -1.91 -4.43
N THR A 79 2.33 -2.90 -4.02
CA THR A 79 2.07 -4.11 -4.82
C THR A 79 0.98 -3.81 -5.86
N SER A 80 1.33 -3.04 -6.86
CA SER A 80 0.42 -2.55 -7.88
C SER A 80 0.03 -3.65 -8.88
N HIS A 81 -1.21 -3.95 -9.11
CA HIS A 81 -2.45 -3.53 -8.43
C HIS A 81 -3.20 -4.76 -7.96
N TYR A 82 -2.53 -5.63 -7.22
CA TYR A 82 -3.04 -6.92 -6.71
C TYR A 82 -2.08 -7.49 -5.65
N PRO A 83 -2.56 -8.39 -4.77
CA PRO A 83 -1.72 -9.06 -3.80
C PRO A 83 -0.61 -9.87 -4.51
N PRO A 84 0.66 -9.75 -4.08
CA PRO A 84 1.79 -10.38 -4.75
C PRO A 84 1.92 -11.85 -4.38
N ASP A 85 2.89 -12.54 -5.00
CA ASP A 85 3.36 -13.84 -4.53
C ASP A 85 3.81 -13.74 -3.07
N SER A 86 3.45 -14.74 -2.24
CA SER A 86 3.82 -14.75 -0.81
C SER A 86 5.33 -14.70 -0.59
N TYR A 87 6.12 -15.27 -1.50
CA TYR A 87 7.57 -15.20 -1.43
C TYR A 87 8.12 -13.77 -1.58
N TRP A 88 7.42 -12.90 -2.34
CA TRP A 88 7.76 -11.48 -2.40
C TRP A 88 7.63 -10.81 -1.04
N LEU A 89 6.57 -11.08 -0.30
CA LEU A 89 6.38 -10.55 1.06
C LEU A 89 7.43 -11.08 2.04
N GLU A 90 7.81 -12.36 1.94
CA GLU A 90 8.92 -12.94 2.71
C GLU A 90 10.25 -12.21 2.42
N LEU A 91 10.50 -11.85 1.16
CA LEU A 91 11.67 -11.07 0.78
C LEU A 91 11.60 -9.65 1.35
N CYS A 92 10.43 -8.99 1.31
CA CYS A 92 10.25 -7.66 1.92
C CYS A 92 10.52 -7.69 3.43
N ASP A 93 10.02 -8.69 4.14
CA ASP A 93 10.32 -8.90 5.56
C ASP A 93 11.81 -9.10 5.81
N ARG A 94 12.47 -9.90 4.98
CA ARG A 94 13.88 -10.27 5.11
C ARG A 94 14.83 -9.11 4.80
N TYR A 95 14.53 -8.34 3.74
CA TYR A 95 15.37 -7.25 3.26
C TYR A 95 15.01 -5.89 3.87
N GLY A 96 13.93 -5.82 4.65
CA GLY A 96 13.48 -4.61 5.32
C GLY A 96 12.92 -3.57 4.35
N LEU A 97 11.99 -3.97 3.48
CA LEU A 97 11.19 -3.06 2.68
C LEU A 97 9.82 -2.87 3.35
N TYR A 98 9.32 -1.65 3.36
CA TYR A 98 7.95 -1.35 3.73
C TYR A 98 7.01 -1.69 2.56
N VAL A 99 5.83 -2.19 2.86
CA VAL A 99 4.86 -2.62 1.85
C VAL A 99 3.55 -1.88 2.03
N ILE A 100 3.00 -1.38 0.93
CA ILE A 100 1.59 -1.08 0.77
C ILE A 100 1.01 -2.24 -0.01
N ASP A 101 0.27 -3.11 0.67
CA ASP A 101 -0.31 -4.31 0.06
C ASP A 101 -1.69 -3.98 -0.50
N GLU A 102 -1.90 -4.27 -1.78
CA GLU A 102 -3.04 -3.77 -2.53
C GLU A 102 -3.96 -4.88 -3.00
N ALA A 103 -5.25 -4.71 -2.71
CA ALA A 103 -6.29 -5.62 -3.18
C ALA A 103 -6.48 -5.50 -4.69
N ASN A 104 -6.79 -6.62 -5.35
CA ASN A 104 -7.04 -6.68 -6.78
C ASN A 104 -8.42 -6.11 -7.16
N ILE A 105 -8.65 -4.87 -6.77
CA ILE A 105 -9.82 -4.10 -7.16
C ILE A 105 -9.33 -2.99 -8.10
N GLU A 106 -9.51 -3.23 -9.39
CA GLU A 106 -9.26 -2.25 -10.43
C GLU A 106 -10.36 -2.39 -11.49
N ALA A 107 -11.09 -1.30 -11.71
CA ALA A 107 -12.21 -1.25 -12.63
C ALA A 107 -12.16 0.01 -13.48
N HIS A 108 -10.99 0.33 -14.03
CA HIS A 108 -10.67 1.56 -14.72
C HIS A 108 -11.67 1.96 -15.82
N ALA A 109 -12.20 0.97 -16.56
CA ALA A 109 -13.21 1.23 -17.62
C ALA A 109 -14.61 1.53 -17.08
N PHE A 110 -14.90 1.16 -15.83
CA PHE A 110 -16.25 1.25 -15.23
C PHE A 110 -16.34 2.23 -14.07
N TYR A 111 -15.21 2.68 -13.54
CA TYR A 111 -15.07 3.61 -12.41
C TYR A 111 -16.22 3.55 -11.39
N PHE A 112 -17.25 4.40 -11.54
CA PHE A 112 -18.32 4.55 -10.57
C PHE A 112 -19.39 3.47 -10.63
N ASP A 113 -19.46 2.70 -11.70
CA ASP A 113 -20.57 1.75 -11.90
C ASP A 113 -20.50 0.59 -10.91
N LEU A 114 -19.28 0.04 -10.69
CA LEU A 114 -19.11 -1.13 -9.83
C LEU A 114 -18.97 -0.77 -8.34
N CYS A 115 -18.35 0.36 -8.03
CA CYS A 115 -18.05 0.73 -6.65
C CYS A 115 -19.27 1.06 -5.79
N SER A 116 -20.41 1.35 -6.43
CA SER A 116 -21.69 1.67 -5.76
C SER A 116 -22.80 0.64 -6.02
N ASP A 117 -22.58 -0.32 -6.91
CA ASP A 117 -23.57 -1.36 -7.22
C ASP A 117 -23.55 -2.44 -6.12
N PRO A 118 -24.67 -2.66 -5.40
CA PRO A 118 -24.72 -3.63 -4.30
C PRO A 118 -24.48 -5.09 -4.75
N ARG A 119 -24.64 -5.40 -6.04
CA ARG A 119 -24.32 -6.73 -6.58
C ARG A 119 -22.84 -7.08 -6.48
N TYR A 120 -21.97 -6.07 -6.42
CA TYR A 120 -20.51 -6.24 -6.32
C TYR A 120 -19.96 -6.11 -4.90
N THR A 121 -20.79 -5.78 -3.89
CA THR A 121 -20.34 -5.57 -2.52
C THR A 121 -19.54 -6.78 -2.00
N ALA A 122 -20.05 -8.00 -2.19
CA ALA A 122 -19.35 -9.21 -1.75
C ALA A 122 -17.99 -9.33 -2.44
N ALA A 123 -17.92 -9.10 -3.75
CA ALA A 123 -16.65 -9.20 -4.50
C ALA A 123 -15.60 -8.20 -4.03
N PHE A 124 -15.99 -6.98 -3.65
CA PHE A 124 -15.06 -5.99 -3.07
C PHE A 124 -14.56 -6.44 -1.70
N VAL A 125 -15.48 -6.82 -0.80
CA VAL A 125 -15.13 -7.23 0.56
C VAL A 125 -14.27 -8.49 0.55
N GLU A 126 -14.64 -9.53 -0.20
CA GLU A 126 -13.94 -10.80 -0.25
C GLU A 126 -12.51 -10.66 -0.79
N ARG A 127 -12.28 -9.80 -1.80
CA ARG A 127 -10.93 -9.55 -2.33
C ARG A 127 -10.01 -8.91 -1.28
N VAL A 128 -10.50 -7.91 -0.58
CA VAL A 128 -9.76 -7.25 0.51
C VAL A 128 -9.55 -8.22 1.67
N GLN A 129 -10.60 -8.96 2.05
CA GLN A 129 -10.53 -9.97 3.10
C GLN A 129 -9.49 -11.04 2.80
N ALA A 130 -9.53 -11.62 1.61
CA ALA A 130 -8.58 -12.67 1.20
C ALA A 130 -7.12 -12.19 1.26
N MET A 131 -6.85 -10.96 0.83
CA MET A 131 -5.52 -10.34 0.94
C MET A 131 -5.11 -10.20 2.42
N VAL A 132 -5.93 -9.55 3.22
CA VAL A 132 -5.59 -9.26 4.62
C VAL A 132 -5.42 -10.54 5.43
N GLU A 133 -6.31 -11.53 5.27
CA GLU A 133 -6.22 -12.80 5.99
C GLU A 133 -4.97 -13.61 5.62
N ARG A 134 -4.58 -13.60 4.33
CA ARG A 134 -3.37 -14.25 3.85
C ARG A 134 -2.11 -13.58 4.40
N ASP A 135 -2.07 -12.24 4.35
CA ASP A 135 -0.82 -11.50 4.45
C ASP A 135 -0.59 -10.81 5.81
N LYS A 136 -1.58 -10.85 6.71
CA LYS A 136 -1.56 -10.16 8.04
C LYS A 136 -0.32 -10.41 8.90
N ASN A 137 0.35 -11.55 8.71
CA ASN A 137 1.52 -11.92 9.52
C ASN A 137 2.84 -11.30 9.02
N HIS A 138 2.82 -10.60 7.86
CA HIS A 138 4.01 -9.93 7.33
C HIS A 138 4.22 -8.57 8.02
N PRO A 139 5.32 -8.40 8.81
CA PRO A 139 5.59 -7.13 9.48
C PRO A 139 6.00 -6.00 8.54
N SER A 140 6.45 -6.31 7.33
CA SER A 140 6.76 -5.35 6.27
C SER A 140 5.54 -4.56 5.80
N ILE A 141 4.34 -5.15 5.85
CA ILE A 141 3.11 -4.47 5.45
C ILE A 141 2.75 -3.39 6.48
N LEU A 142 2.76 -2.14 6.05
CA LEU A 142 2.40 -0.98 6.87
C LEU A 142 0.99 -0.48 6.59
N LEU A 143 0.50 -0.61 5.36
CA LEU A 143 -0.79 -0.11 4.91
C LEU A 143 -1.52 -1.19 4.13
N TRP A 144 -2.85 -1.23 4.29
CA TRP A 144 -3.74 -1.99 3.42
C TRP A 144 -4.35 -1.07 2.38
N SER A 145 -4.16 -1.37 1.10
CA SER A 145 -4.75 -0.62 -0.01
C SER A 145 -6.00 -1.32 -0.53
N LEU A 146 -7.08 -0.55 -0.67
CA LEU A 146 -8.39 -1.07 -1.08
C LEU A 146 -8.52 -1.27 -2.59
N GLY A 147 -7.47 -0.98 -3.36
CA GLY A 147 -7.44 -1.14 -4.81
C GLY A 147 -6.87 0.06 -5.53
N ASN A 148 -7.12 0.13 -6.83
CA ASN A 148 -6.61 1.14 -7.74
C ASN A 148 -7.68 1.58 -8.74
N GLU A 149 -7.76 2.88 -9.04
CA GLU A 149 -8.51 3.50 -10.14
C GLU A 149 -9.91 2.89 -10.41
N SER A 150 -10.71 2.74 -9.34
CA SER A 150 -12.02 2.08 -9.39
C SER A 150 -13.16 2.95 -8.87
N GLY A 151 -13.03 4.27 -8.98
CA GLY A 151 -13.97 5.21 -8.39
C GLY A 151 -13.98 5.14 -6.86
N TYR A 152 -15.04 5.63 -6.25
CA TYR A 152 -15.27 5.49 -4.82
C TYR A 152 -16.75 5.38 -4.51
N GLY A 153 -17.15 4.43 -3.67
CA GLY A 153 -18.53 4.21 -3.33
C GLY A 153 -18.71 3.26 -2.14
N ALA A 154 -19.98 2.89 -1.91
CA ALA A 154 -20.39 2.09 -0.76
C ALA A 154 -19.64 0.74 -0.62
N ASN A 155 -19.21 0.16 -1.74
CA ASN A 155 -18.49 -1.10 -1.71
C ASN A 155 -17.06 -0.95 -1.13
N HIS A 156 -16.40 0.19 -1.38
CA HIS A 156 -15.14 0.52 -0.72
C HIS A 156 -15.33 0.81 0.76
N ASP A 157 -16.41 1.52 1.13
CA ASP A 157 -16.72 1.76 2.56
C ASP A 157 -17.01 0.45 3.31
N ALA A 158 -17.69 -0.51 2.67
CA ALA A 158 -17.92 -1.82 3.26
C ALA A 158 -16.59 -2.60 3.48
N ALA A 159 -15.72 -2.62 2.47
CA ALA A 159 -14.40 -3.24 2.57
C ALA A 159 -13.53 -2.56 3.64
N ALA A 160 -13.51 -1.22 3.67
CA ALA A 160 -12.81 -0.45 4.70
C ALA A 160 -13.32 -0.75 6.10
N GLY A 161 -14.64 -0.81 6.28
CA GLY A 161 -15.28 -1.16 7.56
C GLY A 161 -14.86 -2.54 8.04
N TRP A 162 -14.79 -3.52 7.14
CA TRP A 162 -14.32 -4.86 7.47
C TRP A 162 -12.86 -4.84 7.94
N VAL A 163 -11.95 -4.17 7.20
CA VAL A 163 -10.53 -4.08 7.59
C VAL A 163 -10.35 -3.41 8.95
N ARG A 164 -11.04 -2.29 9.19
CA ARG A 164 -10.96 -1.58 10.48
C ARG A 164 -11.44 -2.43 11.66
N GLY A 165 -12.39 -3.32 11.43
CA GLY A 165 -12.85 -4.28 12.44
C GLY A 165 -11.90 -5.45 12.66
N TYR A 166 -11.22 -5.90 11.61
CA TYR A 166 -10.35 -7.07 11.63
C TYR A 166 -8.90 -6.76 12.01
N ASP A 167 -8.30 -5.74 11.38
CA ASP A 167 -6.94 -5.27 11.66
C ASP A 167 -6.88 -3.75 11.88
N PRO A 168 -7.19 -3.27 13.08
CA PRO A 168 -7.10 -1.84 13.41
C PRO A 168 -5.65 -1.33 13.57
N THR A 169 -4.66 -2.19 13.37
CA THR A 169 -3.24 -1.85 13.60
C THR A 169 -2.54 -1.26 12.38
N ARG A 170 -3.15 -1.39 11.20
CA ARG A 170 -2.64 -0.85 9.94
C ARG A 170 -3.60 0.18 9.36
N PRO A 171 -3.11 1.37 8.99
CA PRO A 171 -3.90 2.37 8.28
C PRO A 171 -4.34 1.89 6.90
N LEU A 172 -5.43 2.46 6.42
CA LEU A 172 -5.95 2.25 5.08
C LEU A 172 -5.37 3.24 4.08
N HIS A 173 -5.28 2.79 2.85
CA HIS A 173 -4.83 3.55 1.68
C HIS A 173 -5.82 3.33 0.54
N TYR A 174 -6.34 4.42 -0.05
CA TYR A 174 -7.13 4.34 -1.28
C TYR A 174 -7.26 5.72 -1.94
N GLU A 175 -6.69 5.87 -3.14
CA GLU A 175 -6.63 7.14 -3.87
C GLU A 175 -7.98 7.56 -4.44
N GLY A 176 -8.84 6.62 -4.85
CA GLY A 176 -10.14 6.92 -5.43
C GLY A 176 -11.05 7.73 -4.49
N ALA A 177 -10.89 7.52 -3.17
CA ALA A 177 -11.67 8.25 -2.17
C ALA A 177 -11.30 9.74 -2.06
N ILE A 178 -10.16 10.16 -2.62
CA ILE A 178 -9.64 11.53 -2.55
C ILE A 178 -9.33 12.11 -3.93
N SER A 179 -9.65 11.43 -5.01
CA SER A 179 -9.29 11.82 -6.36
C SER A 179 -10.06 13.05 -6.84
N ARG A 180 -9.33 14.16 -7.01
CA ARG A 180 -9.91 15.45 -7.43
C ARG A 180 -10.53 15.39 -8.83
N TRP A 181 -9.92 14.68 -9.74
CA TRP A 181 -10.47 14.57 -11.09
C TRP A 181 -11.69 13.63 -11.19
N MET A 182 -11.95 12.84 -10.13
CA MET A 182 -13.20 12.12 -9.93
C MET A 182 -14.24 12.92 -9.11
N GLY A 183 -13.97 14.21 -8.83
CA GLY A 183 -14.88 15.07 -8.08
C GLY A 183 -14.77 14.97 -6.55
N ALA A 184 -13.78 14.23 -6.03
CA ALA A 184 -13.48 14.18 -4.61
C ALA A 184 -12.51 15.30 -4.18
N SER A 185 -12.14 15.33 -2.92
CA SER A 185 -11.21 16.30 -2.33
C SER A 185 -10.16 15.56 -1.52
N TRP A 186 -8.95 16.08 -1.46
CA TRP A 186 -7.88 15.52 -0.62
C TRP A 186 -8.25 15.50 0.86
N GLU A 187 -9.07 16.44 1.30
CA GLU A 187 -9.61 16.51 2.66
C GLU A 187 -10.79 15.53 2.91
N GLY A 188 -11.27 14.85 1.86
CA GLY A 188 -12.34 13.85 1.95
C GLY A 188 -11.84 12.44 2.23
N GLY A 189 -12.68 11.45 1.96
CA GLY A 189 -12.31 10.02 1.92
C GLY A 189 -11.97 9.35 3.24
N HIS A 190 -12.20 9.98 4.39
CA HIS A 190 -11.83 9.47 5.73
C HIS A 190 -12.34 8.06 6.07
N ARG A 191 -13.38 7.58 5.40
CA ARG A 191 -13.87 6.22 5.61
C ARG A 191 -12.96 5.17 5.01
N ALA A 192 -12.34 5.48 3.86
CA ALA A 192 -11.58 4.52 3.06
C ALA A 192 -10.07 4.76 3.05
N THR A 193 -9.58 5.93 3.49
CA THR A 193 -8.15 6.20 3.52
C THR A 193 -7.72 7.03 4.74
N ASP A 194 -6.64 6.61 5.37
CA ASP A 194 -5.96 7.29 6.47
C ASP A 194 -4.72 8.05 5.96
N ILE A 195 -4.48 8.00 4.66
CA ILE A 195 -3.37 8.65 3.96
C ILE A 195 -3.96 9.49 2.82
N ILE A 196 -3.45 10.69 2.60
CA ILE A 196 -3.72 11.45 1.39
C ILE A 196 -2.74 10.95 0.33
N CYS A 197 -3.25 10.20 -0.65
CA CYS A 197 -2.43 9.44 -1.60
C CYS A 197 -2.80 9.77 -3.07
N PRO A 198 -2.58 11.03 -3.51
CA PRO A 198 -2.94 11.42 -4.87
C PRO A 198 -2.02 10.79 -5.91
N MET A 199 -2.55 10.69 -7.15
CA MET A 199 -1.81 10.34 -8.35
C MET A 199 -1.42 11.59 -9.12
N TYR A 200 -0.17 11.64 -9.54
CA TYR A 200 0.39 12.63 -10.46
C TYR A 200 0.09 14.12 -10.12
N PRO A 201 0.04 14.53 -8.84
CA PRO A 201 -0.19 15.93 -8.53
C PRO A 201 1.01 16.78 -8.95
N GLU A 202 0.75 18.04 -9.32
CA GLU A 202 1.80 19.01 -9.56
C GLU A 202 2.56 19.32 -8.26
N ILE A 203 3.87 19.61 -8.36
CA ILE A 203 4.69 19.94 -7.19
C ILE A 203 4.13 21.18 -6.45
N ALA A 204 3.65 22.16 -7.20
CA ALA A 204 3.03 23.36 -6.62
C ALA A 204 1.78 23.03 -5.78
N GLU A 205 0.98 22.05 -6.19
CA GLU A 205 -0.24 21.64 -5.47
C GLU A 205 0.10 20.94 -4.14
N ILE A 206 1.07 20.03 -4.13
CA ILE A 206 1.48 19.35 -2.89
C ILE A 206 2.16 20.31 -1.91
N VAL A 207 2.90 21.32 -2.41
CA VAL A 207 3.48 22.37 -1.58
C VAL A 207 2.38 23.26 -0.99
N GLN A 208 1.43 23.72 -1.81
CA GLN A 208 0.29 24.50 -1.34
C GLN A 208 -0.49 23.74 -0.27
N TRP A 209 -0.78 22.46 -0.51
CA TRP A 209 -1.45 21.62 0.49
C TRP A 209 -0.65 21.56 1.79
N ALA A 210 0.65 21.32 1.73
CA ALA A 210 1.50 21.19 2.91
C ALA A 210 1.60 22.52 3.73
N GLU A 211 1.45 23.66 3.07
CA GLU A 211 1.47 24.98 3.72
C GLU A 211 0.13 25.37 4.33
N THR A 212 -0.98 24.81 3.86
CA THR A 212 -2.33 25.27 4.24
C THR A 212 -3.18 24.23 4.93
N THR A 213 -2.76 22.95 4.92
CA THR A 213 -3.59 21.85 5.44
C THR A 213 -3.80 21.93 6.94
N THR A 214 -5.00 21.57 7.35
CA THR A 214 -5.37 21.27 8.74
C THR A 214 -5.69 19.78 8.93
N ASP A 215 -5.49 18.96 7.90
CA ASP A 215 -5.71 17.52 7.97
C ASP A 215 -4.64 16.86 8.83
N TRP A 216 -5.04 15.87 9.59
CA TRP A 216 -4.13 15.09 10.44
C TRP A 216 -3.39 13.98 9.66
N ARG A 217 -3.87 13.65 8.46
CA ARG A 217 -3.29 12.62 7.60
C ARG A 217 -2.05 13.15 6.88
N PRO A 218 -0.98 12.34 6.73
CA PRO A 218 0.13 12.68 5.86
C PRO A 218 -0.25 12.55 4.38
N MET A 219 0.49 13.22 3.51
CA MET A 219 0.45 12.99 2.08
C MET A 219 1.61 12.08 1.66
N ILE A 220 1.26 10.95 1.06
CA ILE A 220 2.19 9.98 0.48
C ILE A 220 1.69 9.68 -0.92
N LEU A 221 2.37 10.16 -1.94
CA LEU A 221 1.92 9.98 -3.33
C LEU A 221 1.93 8.49 -3.68
N CYS A 222 0.79 7.98 -4.15
CA CYS A 222 0.73 6.57 -4.58
C CYS A 222 1.33 6.38 -5.98
N GLU A 223 1.23 7.42 -6.84
CA GLU A 223 1.84 7.42 -8.16
C GLU A 223 2.36 8.81 -8.53
N TYR A 224 3.61 8.88 -8.95
CA TYR A 224 4.25 10.07 -9.50
C TYR A 224 5.50 9.65 -10.30
N SER A 225 6.02 10.53 -11.14
CA SER A 225 7.22 10.23 -11.96
C SER A 225 7.10 8.91 -12.72
N HIS A 226 6.01 8.74 -13.48
CA HIS A 226 5.74 7.54 -14.26
C HIS A 226 6.86 7.31 -15.29
N ALA A 227 7.61 6.22 -15.10
CA ALA A 227 8.80 5.91 -15.90
C ALA A 227 8.44 5.20 -17.21
N MET A 228 7.77 5.92 -18.12
CA MET A 228 7.51 5.46 -19.49
C MET A 228 8.50 6.15 -20.43
N GLY A 229 9.50 5.41 -20.90
CA GLY A 229 10.61 5.99 -21.67
C GLY A 229 11.40 6.99 -20.79
N ASN A 230 11.52 8.24 -21.24
CA ASN A 230 12.23 9.31 -20.55
C ASN A 230 11.28 10.27 -19.79
N SER A 231 10.13 9.78 -19.32
CA SER A 231 9.06 10.64 -18.79
C SER A 231 9.11 10.88 -17.29
N ASN A 232 10.08 10.34 -16.55
CA ASN A 232 10.18 10.48 -15.09
C ASN A 232 11.01 11.68 -14.62
N GLY A 233 10.83 12.82 -15.27
CA GLY A 233 11.47 14.08 -14.88
C GLY A 233 11.07 14.62 -13.52
N SER A 234 11.81 15.65 -13.05
CA SER A 234 11.52 16.39 -11.81
C SER A 234 11.52 15.58 -10.51
N LEU A 235 12.06 14.35 -10.49
CA LEU A 235 12.13 13.54 -9.28
C LEU A 235 12.85 14.26 -8.13
N ALA A 236 13.93 14.98 -8.44
CA ALA A 236 14.69 15.74 -7.45
C ALA A 236 13.85 16.88 -6.83
N ASP A 237 12.97 17.51 -7.61
CA ASP A 237 12.11 18.61 -7.16
C ASP A 237 11.01 18.11 -6.24
N TYR A 238 10.37 16.97 -6.55
CA TYR A 238 9.45 16.29 -5.62
C TYR A 238 10.16 16.00 -4.29
N TRP A 239 11.36 15.45 -4.33
CA TRP A 239 12.12 15.13 -3.13
C TRP A 239 12.60 16.35 -2.36
N ALA A 240 12.81 17.49 -3.02
CA ALA A 240 13.06 18.77 -2.34
C ALA A 240 11.84 19.20 -1.52
N ALA A 241 10.62 19.07 -2.08
CA ALA A 241 9.37 19.33 -1.37
C ALA A 241 9.17 18.34 -0.19
N PHE A 242 9.32 17.03 -0.40
CA PHE A 242 9.15 16.02 0.65
C PHE A 242 10.08 16.25 1.86
N ARG A 243 11.30 16.70 1.61
CA ARG A 243 12.26 17.01 2.70
C ARG A 243 11.93 18.29 3.44
N ARG A 244 11.30 19.24 2.77
CA ARG A 244 11.00 20.57 3.33
C ARG A 244 9.77 20.56 4.23
N TYR A 245 8.74 19.79 3.87
CA TYR A 245 7.44 19.82 4.54
C TYR A 245 7.19 18.53 5.33
N PRO A 246 6.95 18.63 6.66
CA PRO A 246 6.77 17.45 7.51
C PRO A 246 5.60 16.53 7.10
N GLY A 247 4.54 17.10 6.54
CA GLY A 247 3.36 16.35 6.10
C GLY A 247 3.53 15.60 4.77
N LEU A 248 4.62 15.83 4.03
CA LEU A 248 4.95 15.11 2.79
C LEU A 248 5.98 14.00 3.08
N GLN A 249 5.66 12.75 2.69
CA GLN A 249 6.51 11.59 3.02
C GLN A 249 6.80 10.66 1.85
#